data_d4f35fa64fb8b0567fae359a27271561
#
_entry.id   d4f35fa64fb8b0567fae359a27271561
#
_cell.length_a   1.000
_cell.length_b   1.000
_cell.length_c   1.000
_cell.angle_alpha   90.00
_cell.angle_beta   90.00
_cell.angle_gamma   90.00
#
_symmetry.space_group_name_H-M   'P 1'
#
loop_
_entity.id
_entity.type
_entity.pdbx_description
1 polymer ?
#
loop_
_entity_poly.entity_id
_entity_poly.type
_entity_poly.pdbx_seq_one_letter_code
_entity_poly.pdbx_strand_id
1 'polypeptide(L)'
;MVDFFSPTNFLGTNPEAIKEAIDTKGKSLVDGLENLVNDLEKNDGELNVSLTDDDAFEVGKNIAQSKGSVIFQNELFQLIHYEPLSKKCYSVPLLIIPPWINKFYILDLKRENSFIQFCLKKNLSVFVISWVNPGTEHKNVSFEDYIDNGLLKASDVVKRYCKQDQINTIGYCLSLIHISEPTRPLG
;
A
#
# COMPACT_ATOMS: atom_id res chain seq x y z
N MET A 1 6.39 32.04 5.87
CA MET A 1 5.37 33.13 5.89
C MET A 1 5.22 33.81 4.54
N VAL A 2 6.29 33.91 3.73
CA VAL A 2 6.26 34.56 2.39
C VAL A 2 5.36 33.77 1.41
N ASP A 3 5.37 32.46 1.45
CA ASP A 3 4.62 31.60 0.51
C ASP A 3 3.09 31.67 0.71
N PHE A 4 2.62 32.00 1.92
CA PHE A 4 1.19 32.10 2.19
C PHE A 4 0.50 33.19 1.37
N PHE A 5 1.19 34.33 1.13
CA PHE A 5 0.69 35.45 0.35
C PHE A 5 1.08 35.39 -1.12
N SER A 6 1.59 34.27 -1.60
CA SER A 6 1.90 34.14 -3.02
C SER A 6 0.64 34.37 -3.87
N PRO A 7 0.73 35.17 -4.95
CA PRO A 7 -0.41 35.37 -5.86
C PRO A 7 -1.01 34.06 -6.40
N THR A 8 -0.21 33.04 -6.54
CA THR A 8 -0.64 31.70 -7.02
C THR A 8 -1.56 30.96 -6.06
N ASN A 9 -1.62 31.37 -4.78
CA ASN A 9 -2.49 30.74 -3.78
C ASN A 9 -3.93 31.27 -3.79
N PHE A 10 -4.23 32.31 -4.57
CA PHE A 10 -5.55 32.90 -4.62
C PHE A 10 -6.10 32.91 -6.04
N LEU A 11 -7.35 32.45 -6.21
CA LEU A 11 -8.00 32.33 -7.51
C LEU A 11 -7.98 33.64 -8.31
N GLY A 12 -8.22 34.77 -7.64
CA GLY A 12 -8.29 36.09 -8.27
C GLY A 12 -6.94 36.71 -8.63
N THR A 13 -5.81 36.12 -8.20
CA THR A 13 -4.47 36.64 -8.47
C THR A 13 -3.55 35.62 -9.10
N ASN A 14 -3.98 34.36 -9.20
CA ASN A 14 -3.23 33.30 -9.87
C ASN A 14 -3.28 33.48 -11.39
N PRO A 15 -2.13 33.77 -12.07
CA PRO A 15 -2.12 34.04 -13.51
C PRO A 15 -2.63 32.86 -14.36
N GLU A 16 -2.36 31.62 -13.94
CA GLU A 16 -2.81 30.42 -14.66
C GLU A 16 -4.32 30.23 -14.53
N ALA A 17 -4.88 30.44 -13.33
CA ALA A 17 -6.31 30.34 -13.11
C ALA A 17 -7.07 31.45 -13.86
N ILE A 18 -6.54 32.68 -13.89
CA ILE A 18 -7.13 33.78 -14.64
C ILE A 18 -7.09 33.49 -16.15
N LYS A 19 -5.96 33.01 -16.65
CA LYS A 19 -5.82 32.62 -18.07
C LYS A 19 -6.83 31.53 -18.45
N GLU A 20 -6.91 30.47 -17.66
CA GLU A 20 -7.86 29.38 -17.88
C GLU A 20 -9.32 29.87 -17.86
N ALA A 21 -9.65 30.77 -16.93
CA ALA A 21 -10.98 31.36 -16.88
C ALA A 21 -11.32 32.19 -18.15
N ILE A 22 -10.35 32.92 -18.70
CA ILE A 22 -10.53 33.69 -19.95
C ILE A 22 -10.64 32.72 -21.14
N ASP A 23 -9.73 31.78 -21.28
CA ASP A 23 -9.68 30.81 -22.40
C ASP A 23 -10.95 29.95 -22.48
N THR A 24 -11.48 29.55 -21.32
CA THR A 24 -12.71 28.77 -21.19
C THR A 24 -13.99 29.63 -21.15
N LYS A 25 -13.89 30.96 -21.28
CA LYS A 25 -15.02 31.91 -21.15
C LYS A 25 -15.78 31.76 -19.82
N GLY A 26 -15.08 31.50 -18.77
CA GLY A 26 -15.63 31.30 -17.42
C GLY A 26 -16.08 29.88 -17.08
N LYS A 27 -16.05 28.94 -18.04
CA LYS A 27 -16.48 27.57 -17.79
C LYS A 27 -15.69 26.89 -16.67
N SER A 28 -14.36 27.09 -16.62
CA SER A 28 -13.51 26.53 -15.58
C SER A 28 -13.90 26.96 -14.15
N LEU A 29 -14.46 28.16 -14.01
CA LEU A 29 -14.95 28.65 -12.70
C LEU A 29 -16.25 27.94 -12.30
N VAL A 30 -17.13 27.66 -13.25
CA VAL A 30 -18.37 26.90 -13.01
C VAL A 30 -18.02 25.47 -12.66
N ASP A 31 -17.19 24.80 -13.47
CA ASP A 31 -16.74 23.43 -13.22
C ASP A 31 -16.04 23.32 -11.83
N GLY A 32 -15.23 24.32 -11.45
CA GLY A 32 -14.60 24.39 -10.14
C GLY A 32 -15.59 24.53 -8.99
N LEU A 33 -16.67 25.31 -9.19
CA LEU A 33 -17.73 25.44 -8.19
C LEU A 33 -18.54 24.15 -8.06
N GLU A 34 -18.85 23.47 -9.16
CA GLU A 34 -19.51 22.16 -9.15
C GLU A 34 -18.65 21.11 -8.40
N ASN A 35 -17.34 21.08 -8.65
CA ASN A 35 -16.42 20.21 -7.92
C ASN A 35 -16.42 20.51 -6.42
N LEU A 36 -16.39 21.78 -6.04
CA LEU A 36 -16.45 22.20 -4.63
C LEU A 36 -17.74 21.71 -3.95
N VAL A 37 -18.89 21.87 -4.62
CA VAL A 37 -20.19 21.42 -4.08
C VAL A 37 -20.17 19.89 -3.91
N ASN A 38 -19.71 19.16 -4.91
CA ASN A 38 -19.61 17.71 -4.86
C ASN A 38 -18.68 17.23 -3.71
N ASP A 39 -17.54 17.90 -3.51
CA ASP A 39 -16.61 17.59 -2.42
C ASP A 39 -17.24 17.84 -1.04
N LEU A 40 -17.99 18.94 -0.89
CA LEU A 40 -18.71 19.24 0.35
C LEU A 40 -19.85 18.23 0.63
N GLU A 41 -20.62 17.85 -0.39
CA GLU A 41 -21.70 16.87 -0.26
C GLU A 41 -21.14 15.48 0.11
N LYS A 42 -20.02 15.08 -0.53
CA LYS A 42 -19.36 13.78 -0.29
C LYS A 42 -18.76 13.67 1.12
N ASN A 43 -18.38 14.79 1.72
CA ASN A 43 -17.68 14.84 3.00
C ASN A 43 -18.50 15.48 4.13
N ASP A 44 -19.84 15.38 4.09
CA ASP A 44 -20.76 15.87 5.13
C ASP A 44 -20.55 17.36 5.48
N GLY A 45 -20.19 18.16 4.50
CA GLY A 45 -19.93 19.60 4.64
C GLY A 45 -18.49 19.98 5.01
N GLU A 46 -17.60 19.02 5.17
CA GLU A 46 -16.18 19.28 5.34
C GLU A 46 -15.49 19.44 3.98
N LEU A 47 -14.61 20.45 3.86
CA LEU A 47 -13.83 20.65 2.64
C LEU A 47 -12.65 19.66 2.59
N ASN A 48 -12.89 18.53 1.96
CA ASN A 48 -11.85 17.56 1.60
C ASN A 48 -11.82 17.42 0.08
N VAL A 49 -10.81 18.03 -0.54
CA VAL A 49 -10.72 18.11 -2.01
C VAL A 49 -10.40 16.74 -2.59
N SER A 50 -11.22 16.26 -3.52
CA SER A 50 -10.98 15.02 -4.26
C SER A 50 -9.81 15.22 -5.22
N LEU A 51 -8.67 14.55 -4.93
CA LEU A 51 -7.46 14.60 -5.75
C LEU A 51 -7.32 13.40 -6.68
N THR A 52 -8.16 12.38 -6.48
CA THR A 52 -8.12 11.12 -7.22
C THR A 52 -9.51 10.68 -7.60
N ASP A 53 -9.61 9.89 -8.65
CA ASP A 53 -10.82 9.15 -8.99
C ASP A 53 -10.88 7.89 -8.12
N ASP A 54 -11.75 7.90 -7.10
CA ASP A 54 -11.87 6.80 -6.14
C ASP A 54 -12.43 5.51 -6.80
N ASP A 55 -13.12 5.63 -7.92
CA ASP A 55 -13.71 4.52 -8.67
C ASP A 55 -12.77 3.96 -9.74
N ALA A 56 -11.61 4.60 -9.97
CA ALA A 56 -10.65 4.18 -10.99
C ALA A 56 -10.04 2.80 -10.74
N PHE A 57 -9.95 2.39 -9.45
CA PHE A 57 -9.27 1.16 -9.06
C PHE A 57 -10.14 0.28 -8.16
N GLU A 58 -10.23 -1.00 -8.54
CA GLU A 58 -10.90 -2.03 -7.76
C GLU A 58 -9.96 -3.21 -7.53
N VAL A 59 -9.74 -3.53 -6.24
CA VAL A 59 -8.86 -4.64 -5.82
C VAL A 59 -9.40 -5.97 -6.36
N GLY A 60 -8.54 -6.73 -7.03
CA GLY A 60 -8.87 -8.00 -7.67
C GLY A 60 -9.40 -7.87 -9.11
N LYS A 61 -9.76 -6.66 -9.56
CA LYS A 61 -10.20 -6.41 -10.95
C LYS A 61 -9.12 -5.77 -11.80
N ASN A 62 -8.68 -4.58 -11.43
CA ASN A 62 -7.67 -3.83 -12.20
C ASN A 62 -6.38 -3.55 -11.41
N ILE A 63 -6.39 -3.76 -10.08
CA ILE A 63 -5.20 -3.86 -9.24
C ILE A 63 -5.24 -5.16 -8.41
N ALA A 64 -4.09 -5.62 -7.91
CA ALA A 64 -3.95 -6.84 -7.11
C ALA A 64 -4.54 -8.08 -7.81
N GLN A 65 -4.21 -8.27 -9.09
CA GLN A 65 -4.80 -9.34 -9.91
C GLN A 65 -4.17 -10.71 -9.70
N SER A 66 -3.05 -10.80 -8.97
CA SER A 66 -2.42 -12.09 -8.66
C SER A 66 -3.30 -12.89 -7.72
N LYS A 67 -3.65 -14.11 -8.11
CA LYS A 67 -4.49 -14.98 -7.30
C LYS A 67 -3.76 -15.45 -6.05
N GLY A 68 -4.45 -15.41 -4.92
CA GLY A 68 -3.93 -15.86 -3.65
C GLY A 68 -5.05 -16.07 -2.63
N SER A 69 -4.70 -16.61 -1.49
CA SER A 69 -5.62 -16.82 -0.37
C SER A 69 -4.96 -16.43 0.95
N VAL A 70 -5.77 -15.95 1.89
CA VAL A 70 -5.33 -15.70 3.26
C VAL A 70 -5.22 -17.05 3.97
N ILE A 71 -4.02 -17.38 4.43
CA ILE A 71 -3.73 -18.65 5.13
C ILE A 71 -3.60 -18.50 6.63
N PHE A 72 -3.46 -17.26 7.12
CA PHE A 72 -3.38 -16.91 8.53
C PHE A 72 -3.82 -15.47 8.75
N GLN A 73 -4.40 -15.19 9.90
CA GLN A 73 -4.78 -13.86 10.35
C GLN A 73 -4.62 -13.72 11.86
N ASN A 74 -4.21 -12.54 12.31
CA ASN A 74 -4.26 -12.08 13.69
C ASN A 74 -4.73 -10.60 13.73
N GLU A 75 -4.57 -9.95 14.87
CA GLU A 75 -4.97 -8.55 15.08
C GLU A 75 -4.15 -7.55 14.26
N LEU A 76 -2.92 -7.91 13.86
CA LEU A 76 -1.98 -7.01 13.17
C LEU A 76 -1.94 -7.22 11.66
N PHE A 77 -2.17 -8.46 11.18
CA PHE A 77 -2.00 -8.75 9.76
C PHE A 77 -2.78 -9.97 9.28
N GLN A 78 -2.97 -10.03 7.97
CA GLN A 78 -3.29 -11.23 7.22
C GLN A 78 -2.06 -11.71 6.45
N LEU A 79 -1.84 -13.02 6.39
CA LEU A 79 -0.79 -13.64 5.58
C LEU A 79 -1.40 -14.21 4.30
N ILE A 80 -1.00 -13.66 3.18
CA ILE A 80 -1.48 -14.06 1.85
C ILE A 80 -0.46 -15.03 1.24
N HIS A 81 -0.91 -16.22 0.81
CA HIS A 81 -0.16 -17.12 -0.04
C HIS A 81 -0.67 -17.00 -1.47
N TYR A 82 0.21 -16.64 -2.39
CA TYR A 82 -0.14 -16.54 -3.81
C TYR A 82 -0.08 -17.90 -4.51
N GLU A 83 -1.05 -18.15 -5.39
CA GLU A 83 -1.13 -19.39 -6.15
C GLU A 83 0.07 -19.54 -7.08
N PRO A 84 0.84 -20.63 -6.96
CA PRO A 84 1.96 -20.90 -7.87
C PRO A 84 1.51 -21.02 -9.32
N LEU A 85 2.26 -20.43 -10.25
CA LEU A 85 2.01 -20.58 -11.69
C LEU A 85 2.50 -21.93 -12.24
N SER A 86 3.31 -22.66 -11.47
CA SER A 86 3.89 -23.95 -11.84
C SER A 86 3.68 -24.99 -10.74
N LYS A 87 3.58 -26.25 -11.12
CA LYS A 87 3.53 -27.39 -10.16
C LYS A 87 4.88 -27.59 -9.44
N LYS A 88 5.97 -27.05 -9.97
CA LYS A 88 7.30 -27.15 -9.38
C LYS A 88 7.74 -25.76 -8.92
N CYS A 89 7.84 -25.59 -7.61
CA CYS A 89 8.38 -24.38 -6.97
C CYS A 89 9.66 -24.72 -6.21
N TYR A 90 10.49 -23.72 -5.98
CA TYR A 90 11.61 -23.86 -5.04
C TYR A 90 11.08 -24.20 -3.64
N SER A 91 11.80 -25.09 -2.94
CA SER A 91 11.39 -25.56 -1.61
C SER A 91 11.45 -24.45 -0.55
N VAL A 92 12.42 -23.54 -0.64
CA VAL A 92 12.55 -22.43 0.29
C VAL A 92 11.59 -21.32 -0.13
N PRO A 93 10.56 -20.99 0.69
CA PRO A 93 9.58 -19.99 0.35
C PRO A 93 10.14 -18.57 0.48
N LEU A 94 9.45 -17.63 -0.15
CA LEU A 94 9.72 -16.20 -0.08
C LEU A 94 8.61 -15.48 0.70
N LEU A 95 8.98 -14.87 1.83
CA LEU A 95 8.10 -13.97 2.58
C LEU A 95 8.43 -12.52 2.26
N ILE A 96 7.47 -11.78 1.75
CA ILE A 96 7.58 -10.34 1.47
C ILE A 96 6.90 -9.56 2.59
N ILE A 97 7.62 -8.60 3.14
CA ILE A 97 7.21 -7.79 4.27
C ILE A 97 7.15 -6.33 3.82
N PRO A 98 5.97 -5.84 3.38
CA PRO A 98 5.80 -4.42 3.09
C PRO A 98 5.79 -3.61 4.38
N PRO A 99 6.12 -2.30 4.36
CA PRO A 99 5.92 -1.44 5.50
C PRO A 99 4.42 -1.31 5.80
N TRP A 100 4.06 -1.16 7.08
CA TRP A 100 2.66 -1.08 7.52
C TRP A 100 1.89 0.13 6.99
N ILE A 101 2.59 1.16 6.48
CA ILE A 101 1.97 2.31 5.84
C ILE A 101 1.44 2.00 4.43
N ASN A 102 1.95 0.94 3.78
CA ASN A 102 1.58 0.58 2.43
C ASN A 102 0.55 -0.56 2.40
N LYS A 103 -0.32 -0.52 1.40
CA LYS A 103 -1.21 -1.64 1.10
C LYS A 103 -0.41 -2.82 0.55
N PHE A 104 -0.85 -4.06 0.83
CA PHE A 104 -0.18 -5.28 0.39
C PHE A 104 0.03 -5.33 -1.13
N TYR A 105 -0.87 -4.72 -1.89
CA TYR A 105 -0.87 -4.73 -3.35
C TYR A 105 0.05 -3.71 -4.01
N ILE A 106 0.84 -2.94 -3.23
CA ILE A 106 1.80 -1.98 -3.82
C ILE A 106 2.80 -2.67 -4.76
N LEU A 107 3.06 -3.96 -4.55
CA LEU A 107 3.93 -4.79 -5.39
C LEU A 107 3.16 -5.59 -6.46
N ASP A 108 1.85 -5.37 -6.58
CA ASP A 108 0.96 -6.04 -7.53
C ASP A 108 -0.07 -5.08 -8.15
N LEU A 109 0.37 -3.89 -8.54
CA LEU A 109 -0.52 -2.83 -9.03
C LEU A 109 -1.15 -3.19 -10.37
N LYS A 110 -0.37 -3.68 -11.32
CA LYS A 110 -0.86 -4.15 -12.61
C LYS A 110 0.01 -5.28 -13.13
N ARG A 111 -0.57 -6.10 -14.01
CA ARG A 111 0.04 -7.36 -14.47
C ARG A 111 1.44 -7.21 -15.06
N GLU A 112 1.69 -6.12 -15.79
CA GLU A 112 2.97 -5.85 -16.45
C GLU A 112 4.05 -5.41 -15.46
N ASN A 113 3.65 -4.78 -14.35
CA ASN A 113 4.55 -4.20 -13.34
C ASN A 113 4.39 -4.87 -11.97
N SER A 114 3.93 -6.12 -11.94
CA SER A 114 3.79 -6.88 -10.69
C SER A 114 5.07 -7.59 -10.32
N PHE A 115 5.65 -7.21 -9.17
CA PHE A 115 6.76 -7.94 -8.56
C PHE A 115 6.33 -9.33 -8.10
N ILE A 116 5.09 -9.46 -7.62
CA ILE A 116 4.51 -10.76 -7.25
C ILE A 116 4.49 -11.69 -8.45
N GLN A 117 3.96 -11.24 -9.60
CA GLN A 117 3.96 -12.03 -10.84
C GLN A 117 5.36 -12.40 -11.30
N PHE A 118 6.33 -11.48 -11.16
CA PHE A 118 7.72 -11.78 -11.46
C PHE A 118 8.24 -12.94 -10.61
N CYS A 119 8.03 -12.91 -9.29
CA CYS A 119 8.45 -13.96 -8.38
C CYS A 119 7.79 -15.30 -8.71
N LEU A 120 6.47 -15.30 -8.96
CA LEU A 120 5.72 -16.50 -9.34
C LEU A 120 6.22 -17.12 -10.66
N LYS A 121 6.53 -16.28 -11.67
CA LYS A 121 7.14 -16.73 -12.94
C LYS A 121 8.54 -17.34 -12.75
N LYS A 122 9.24 -16.97 -11.67
CA LYS A 122 10.53 -17.58 -11.27
C LYS A 122 10.35 -18.83 -10.40
N ASN A 123 9.15 -19.37 -10.30
CA ASN A 123 8.81 -20.56 -9.51
C ASN A 123 9.08 -20.41 -8.00
N LEU A 124 8.99 -19.20 -7.47
CA LEU A 124 9.05 -18.97 -6.04
C LEU A 124 7.66 -19.21 -5.41
N SER A 125 7.64 -19.82 -4.22
CA SER A 125 6.46 -19.87 -3.38
C SER A 125 6.36 -18.57 -2.59
N VAL A 126 5.38 -17.71 -2.91
CA VAL A 126 5.34 -16.31 -2.47
C VAL A 126 4.28 -16.09 -1.40
N PHE A 127 4.71 -15.51 -0.30
CA PHE A 127 3.87 -15.07 0.82
C PHE A 127 4.04 -13.57 1.04
N VAL A 128 2.95 -12.87 1.37
CA VAL A 128 2.97 -11.44 1.62
C VAL A 128 2.19 -11.12 2.88
N ILE A 129 2.76 -10.28 3.73
CA ILE A 129 2.04 -9.70 4.86
C ILE A 129 1.14 -8.58 4.36
N SER A 130 -0.15 -8.65 4.68
CA SER A 130 -1.11 -7.56 4.55
C SER A 130 -1.39 -7.00 5.93
N TRP A 131 -0.77 -5.86 6.25
CA TRP A 131 -0.99 -5.20 7.53
C TRP A 131 -2.40 -4.65 7.65
N VAL A 132 -2.96 -4.71 8.85
CA VAL A 132 -4.22 -4.06 9.17
C VAL A 132 -4.03 -2.54 9.13
N ASN A 133 -5.07 -1.80 8.73
CA ASN A 133 -5.06 -0.35 8.89
C ASN A 133 -5.26 -0.04 10.38
N PRO A 134 -4.30 0.63 11.05
CA PRO A 134 -4.42 0.87 12.48
C PRO A 134 -5.58 1.81 12.78
N GLY A 135 -6.43 1.40 13.72
CA GLY A 135 -7.48 2.22 14.31
C GLY A 135 -7.15 2.60 15.75
N THR A 136 -8.13 3.12 16.47
CA THR A 136 -7.98 3.52 17.89
C THR A 136 -7.63 2.36 18.81
N GLU A 137 -8.02 1.14 18.45
CA GLU A 137 -7.70 -0.10 19.15
C GLU A 137 -6.21 -0.43 19.13
N HIS A 138 -5.47 0.06 18.13
CA HIS A 138 -4.03 -0.17 17.96
C HIS A 138 -3.15 0.89 18.64
N LYS A 139 -3.72 1.85 19.39
CA LYS A 139 -2.99 2.98 20.00
C LYS A 139 -1.85 2.57 20.97
N ASN A 140 -1.92 1.36 21.50
CA ASN A 140 -0.91 0.81 22.42
C ASN A 140 0.01 -0.22 21.77
N VAL A 141 -0.16 -0.49 20.46
CA VAL A 141 0.70 -1.42 19.72
C VAL A 141 2.07 -0.77 19.54
N SER A 142 3.10 -1.42 20.08
CA SER A 142 4.48 -0.98 19.99
C SER A 142 5.16 -1.47 18.71
N PHE A 143 6.33 -0.94 18.43
CA PHE A 143 7.19 -1.44 17.36
C PHE A 143 7.61 -2.90 17.59
N GLU A 144 7.85 -3.28 18.84
CA GLU A 144 8.20 -4.63 19.26
C GLU A 144 7.06 -5.61 18.94
N ASP A 145 5.81 -5.22 19.14
CA ASP A 145 4.65 -6.03 18.76
C ASP A 145 4.60 -6.32 17.25
N TYR A 146 4.99 -5.36 16.40
CA TYR A 146 5.10 -5.59 14.94
C TYR A 146 6.22 -6.59 14.62
N ILE A 147 7.28 -6.67 15.42
CA ILE A 147 8.33 -7.69 15.25
C ILE A 147 7.80 -9.04 15.69
N ASP A 148 7.35 -9.16 16.94
CA ASP A 148 7.03 -10.44 17.57
C ASP A 148 5.74 -11.04 17.03
N ASN A 149 4.64 -10.27 17.08
CA ASN A 149 3.31 -10.71 16.67
C ASN A 149 3.06 -10.50 15.17
N GLY A 150 3.92 -9.75 14.48
CA GLY A 150 3.92 -9.52 13.05
C GLY A 150 4.93 -10.41 12.33
N LEU A 151 6.17 -9.92 12.22
CA LEU A 151 7.22 -10.54 11.40
C LEU A 151 7.57 -11.97 11.82
N LEU A 152 7.91 -12.18 13.09
CA LEU A 152 8.32 -13.50 13.58
C LEU A 152 7.17 -14.49 13.50
N LYS A 153 5.96 -14.04 13.83
CA LYS A 153 4.75 -14.85 13.70
C LYS A 153 4.47 -15.27 12.25
N ALA A 154 4.58 -14.34 11.30
CA ALA A 154 4.42 -14.65 9.88
C ALA A 154 5.47 -15.66 9.41
N SER A 155 6.73 -15.47 9.82
CA SER A 155 7.84 -16.37 9.51
C SER A 155 7.56 -17.80 9.99
N ASP A 156 7.11 -17.95 11.24
CA ASP A 156 6.75 -19.25 11.81
C ASP A 156 5.59 -19.93 11.09
N VAL A 157 4.58 -19.16 10.69
CA VAL A 157 3.46 -19.69 9.92
C VAL A 157 3.93 -20.20 8.57
N VAL A 158 4.76 -19.43 7.84
CA VAL A 158 5.30 -19.83 6.53
C VAL A 158 6.16 -21.09 6.66
N LYS A 159 7.06 -21.16 7.65
CA LYS A 159 7.89 -22.36 7.90
C LYS A 159 7.03 -23.59 8.12
N ARG A 160 6.03 -23.50 8.98
CA ARG A 160 5.11 -24.63 9.26
C ARG A 160 4.27 -25.00 8.05
N TYR A 161 3.74 -24.02 7.31
CA TYR A 161 2.93 -24.25 6.12
C TYR A 161 3.72 -24.98 5.02
N CYS A 162 4.96 -24.53 4.77
CA CYS A 162 5.84 -25.12 3.76
C CYS A 162 6.63 -26.33 4.26
N LYS A 163 6.59 -26.66 5.56
CA LYS A 163 7.43 -27.68 6.22
C LYS A 163 8.92 -27.44 5.93
N GLN A 164 9.37 -26.22 6.07
CA GLN A 164 10.74 -25.76 5.82
C GLN A 164 11.28 -25.02 7.04
N ASP A 165 12.53 -25.26 7.39
CA ASP A 165 13.19 -24.55 8.50
C ASP A 165 13.74 -23.19 8.06
N GLN A 166 13.93 -23.02 6.75
CA GLN A 166 14.47 -21.81 6.16
C GLN A 166 13.44 -21.11 5.30
N ILE A 167 13.46 -19.78 5.33
CA ILE A 167 12.68 -18.91 4.44
C ILE A 167 13.60 -17.81 3.90
N ASN A 168 13.30 -17.33 2.70
CA ASN A 168 13.86 -16.08 2.20
C ASN A 168 12.91 -14.94 2.57
N THR A 169 13.47 -13.81 2.95
CA THR A 169 12.67 -12.61 3.29
C THR A 169 13.07 -11.44 2.43
N ILE A 170 12.09 -10.65 2.02
CA ILE A 170 12.28 -9.35 1.39
C ILE A 170 11.53 -8.33 2.21
N GLY A 171 12.26 -7.36 2.77
CA GLY A 171 11.71 -6.14 3.31
C GLY A 171 12.10 -4.95 2.45
N TYR A 172 11.32 -3.90 2.48
CA TYR A 172 11.67 -2.65 1.85
C TYR A 172 11.20 -1.47 2.69
N CYS A 173 11.84 -0.31 2.54
CA CYS A 173 11.56 0.88 3.33
C CYS A 173 11.74 0.59 4.83
N LEU A 174 10.77 0.93 5.66
CA LEU A 174 10.82 0.75 7.11
C LEU A 174 10.97 -0.71 7.56
N SER A 175 10.44 -1.66 6.80
CA SER A 175 10.56 -3.09 7.12
C SER A 175 11.99 -3.64 7.01
N LEU A 176 12.91 -2.94 6.32
CA LEU A 176 14.33 -3.31 6.29
C LEU A 176 15.00 -3.25 7.66
N ILE A 177 14.57 -2.36 8.52
CA ILE A 177 15.11 -2.22 9.90
C ILE A 177 14.88 -3.51 10.68
N HIS A 178 13.72 -4.16 10.48
CA HIS A 178 13.37 -5.41 11.15
C HIS A 178 14.23 -6.61 10.73
N ILE A 179 14.72 -6.60 9.49
CA ILE A 179 15.44 -7.73 8.90
C ILE A 179 16.95 -7.58 9.07
N SER A 180 17.48 -6.36 8.98
CA SER A 180 18.92 -6.13 8.95
C SER A 180 19.56 -5.98 10.34
N GLU A 181 18.85 -5.50 11.34
CA GLU A 181 19.39 -5.30 12.68
C GLU A 181 19.75 -6.59 13.46
N PRO A 182 18.98 -7.70 13.37
CA PRO A 182 19.33 -8.94 14.08
C PRO A 182 20.62 -9.60 13.61
N THR A 183 21.15 -9.17 12.46
CA THR A 183 22.35 -9.78 11.87
C THR A 183 23.63 -8.98 12.10
N ARG A 184 23.52 -7.82 12.76
CA ARG A 184 24.68 -7.01 13.12
C ARG A 184 25.34 -7.57 14.37
N PRO A 185 26.59 -8.11 14.31
CA PRO A 185 27.31 -8.45 15.52
C PRO A 185 27.47 -7.16 16.34
N LEU A 186 27.05 -7.20 17.59
CA LEU A 186 27.42 -6.18 18.55
C LEU A 186 28.94 -6.30 18.76
N GLY A 187 29.68 -5.47 18.04
CA GLY A 187 31.12 -5.32 18.21
C GLY A 187 31.45 -4.43 19.37
#